data_01059c0abf941835f2fd34101de6681c
#
_entry.id   01059c0abf941835f2fd34101de6681c
#
_cell.length_a   1.000
_cell.length_b   1.000
_cell.length_c   1.000
_cell.angle_alpha   90.00
_cell.angle_beta   90.00
_cell.angle_gamma   90.00
#
_symmetry.space_group_name_H-M   'P 1'
#
loop_
_entity.id
_entity.type
_entity.pdbx_description
1 polymer ?
#
loop_
_entity_poly.entity_id
_entity_poly.type
_entity_poly.pdbx_seq_one_letter_code
_entity_poly.pdbx_strand_id
1 'polypeptide(L)'
;RHVNPFFFLTLIMEEQNTQNTPSTAPGALTLQDNISVAQPENSLPPVDLAHLPQSMQDACARMDWTRLMPVQALALPYLMDGRNIMIQSRTGSGKTGCYLLPMLPVLSGSEAGPRALVLVPTRELALQVENEASRLFEGTGVSCVALYGGVGYKKQLDGLKGGAQLIIGTPGRILDHILRHSLDLSGIRILVFDEADRMLSIGFYPDMKEIQKYLPDHRIHTDLFSATYPPHVLNLAQEFMTEPSMLSLSQKEVYVAEVQHYFCAVDPMDKDRALIRIIEMENPASAIIFCNAKANVHYVCGVLRGFGYNADELSADLTQSHRESVMAKVREGQIRFLVATDVAARGIDIPSLSHVFLYEPPEDHESYIHRAGRTGRAGAAGTVISLVDIMERMELDRIARHYNINIMEMKNPTDEEVAAVVSNRLLTKLESRFRSLTGLERTRSKRYVAMARELASQELDDESAGEGVNLLAMLLDAFHHDTLNMNFLPQPHENRHAKRTQRHPRRAGGRPAAGSEGEAQEKQDQAPADAQQPSQDDAPRRRRRRRSGRRRHGSRPASAEGRAQENSGSDGTVTAPEGNGGDA
;
A
#
# COMPACT_ATOMS: atom_id res chain seq x y z
N ARG A 1 -35.80 -1.82 -17.52
CA ARG A 1 -35.87 -1.38 -16.12
C ARG A 1 -35.21 -2.48 -15.31
N HIS A 2 -33.91 -2.35 -15.03
CA HIS A 2 -33.18 -3.29 -14.19
C HIS A 2 -33.54 -2.99 -12.74
N VAL A 3 -34.26 -3.90 -12.10
CA VAL A 3 -34.53 -3.90 -10.66
C VAL A 3 -33.22 -4.25 -9.96
N ASN A 4 -32.78 -3.42 -9.03
CA ASN A 4 -31.57 -3.67 -8.23
C ASN A 4 -31.77 -4.97 -7.44
N PRO A 5 -30.96 -6.02 -7.62
CA PRO A 5 -31.13 -7.29 -6.91
C PRO A 5 -31.04 -7.15 -5.39
N PHE A 6 -30.42 -6.08 -4.86
CA PHE A 6 -30.41 -5.77 -3.44
C PHE A 6 -31.74 -5.19 -2.93
N PHE A 7 -32.55 -4.59 -3.81
CA PHE A 7 -33.88 -4.09 -3.44
C PHE A 7 -34.86 -5.22 -3.10
N PHE A 8 -34.67 -6.39 -3.69
CA PHE A 8 -35.50 -7.56 -3.41
C PHE A 8 -35.24 -8.15 -2.02
N LEU A 9 -34.00 -8.06 -1.53
CA LEU A 9 -33.60 -8.48 -0.19
C LEU A 9 -34.19 -7.56 0.89
N THR A 10 -34.22 -6.26 0.63
CA THR A 10 -34.83 -5.25 1.53
C THR A 10 -36.34 -5.47 1.64
N LEU A 11 -37.02 -5.81 0.54
CA LEU A 11 -38.47 -6.12 0.56
C LEU A 11 -38.82 -7.37 1.37
N ILE A 12 -38.00 -8.41 1.31
CA ILE A 12 -38.19 -9.64 2.08
C ILE A 12 -38.00 -9.37 3.58
N MET A 13 -37.11 -8.46 3.95
CA MET A 13 -36.88 -8.07 5.34
C MET A 13 -38.00 -7.17 5.88
N GLU A 14 -38.60 -6.30 5.05
CA GLU A 14 -39.75 -5.45 5.44
C GLU A 14 -41.03 -6.27 5.64
N GLU A 15 -41.31 -7.28 4.83
CA GLU A 15 -42.50 -8.15 5.00
C GLU A 15 -42.42 -9.00 6.27
N GLN A 16 -41.21 -9.35 6.74
CA GLN A 16 -41.05 -10.12 7.99
C GLN A 16 -41.09 -9.24 9.26
N ASN A 17 -40.87 -7.93 9.13
CA ASN A 17 -40.85 -7.03 10.28
C ASN A 17 -42.22 -6.47 10.67
N THR A 18 -43.28 -6.71 9.88
CA THR A 18 -44.64 -6.19 10.16
C THR A 18 -45.48 -7.13 11.01
N GLN A 19 -44.97 -8.28 11.45
CA GLN A 19 -45.77 -9.27 12.22
C GLN A 19 -45.30 -9.52 13.66
N ASN A 20 -44.38 -8.76 14.24
CA ASN A 20 -43.95 -9.00 15.62
C ASN A 20 -44.15 -7.81 16.55
N THR A 21 -45.22 -7.85 17.31
CA THR A 21 -45.36 -7.19 18.62
C THR A 21 -44.40 -7.84 19.64
N PRO A 22 -43.83 -7.09 20.60
CA PRO A 22 -42.75 -7.57 21.42
C PRO A 22 -43.19 -8.61 22.43
N SER A 23 -42.80 -9.85 22.20
CA SER A 23 -42.79 -10.92 23.21
C SER A 23 -41.36 -11.06 23.72
N THR A 24 -41.20 -10.84 25.01
CA THR A 24 -40.01 -11.15 25.79
C THR A 24 -39.43 -12.51 25.46
N ALA A 25 -38.33 -12.58 24.72
CA ALA A 25 -37.58 -13.79 24.43
C ALA A 25 -36.22 -13.76 25.14
N PRO A 26 -35.79 -14.86 25.80
CA PRO A 26 -34.47 -14.98 26.38
C PRO A 26 -33.48 -15.39 25.30
N GLY A 27 -32.56 -14.52 24.94
CA GLY A 27 -31.51 -14.76 23.94
C GLY A 27 -30.87 -13.50 23.40
N ALA A 28 -30.75 -12.46 24.23
CA ALA A 28 -29.89 -11.33 23.89
C ALA A 28 -28.47 -11.85 23.68
N LEU A 29 -27.92 -11.66 22.46
CA LEU A 29 -26.50 -11.80 22.17
C LEU A 29 -25.74 -10.95 23.21
N THR A 30 -25.23 -11.58 24.24
CA THR A 30 -24.21 -11.01 25.09
C THR A 30 -22.95 -10.86 24.22
N LEU A 31 -22.84 -9.73 23.54
CA LEU A 31 -21.56 -9.23 23.05
C LEU A 31 -20.66 -9.22 24.29
N GLN A 32 -19.61 -10.03 24.29
CA GLN A 32 -18.64 -10.07 25.38
C GLN A 32 -18.22 -8.63 25.70
N ASP A 33 -18.29 -8.23 26.95
CA ASP A 33 -18.26 -6.88 27.51
C ASP A 33 -17.01 -6.02 27.20
N ASN A 34 -16.23 -6.31 26.13
CA ASN A 34 -14.98 -5.63 25.80
C ASN A 34 -14.82 -5.22 24.32
N ILE A 35 -15.88 -5.28 23.50
CA ILE A 35 -15.81 -4.84 22.10
C ILE A 35 -16.57 -3.52 21.97
N SER A 36 -15.86 -2.41 21.71
CA SER A 36 -16.51 -1.17 21.29
C SER A 36 -16.81 -1.25 19.79
N VAL A 37 -18.03 -0.91 19.41
CA VAL A 37 -18.50 -0.93 18.03
C VAL A 37 -18.80 0.50 17.60
N ALA A 38 -18.05 1.01 16.61
CA ALA A 38 -18.43 2.23 15.92
C ALA A 38 -19.29 1.87 14.72
N GLN A 39 -20.51 2.40 14.68
CA GLN A 39 -21.48 2.16 13.61
C GLN A 39 -21.73 3.44 12.78
N PRO A 40 -22.18 3.30 11.51
CA PRO A 40 -22.65 4.42 10.71
C PRO A 40 -23.75 5.23 11.40
N GLU A 41 -23.91 6.51 11.04
CA GLU A 41 -24.97 7.38 11.57
C GLU A 41 -26.37 6.79 11.43
N ASN A 42 -26.64 6.06 10.33
CA ASN A 42 -27.88 5.30 10.10
C ASN A 42 -27.63 3.82 10.40
N SER A 43 -27.41 3.49 11.67
CA SER A 43 -27.09 2.12 12.09
C SER A 43 -28.27 1.16 11.87
N LEU A 44 -27.95 -0.04 11.36
CA LEU A 44 -28.87 -1.15 11.22
C LEU A 44 -28.69 -2.12 12.41
N PRO A 45 -29.81 -2.74 12.89
CA PRO A 45 -29.72 -3.71 13.97
C PRO A 45 -28.91 -4.94 13.53
N PRO A 46 -28.19 -5.61 14.45
CA PRO A 46 -27.51 -6.86 14.14
C PRO A 46 -28.52 -7.96 13.76
N VAL A 47 -28.10 -8.87 12.90
CA VAL A 47 -28.92 -9.99 12.43
C VAL A 47 -28.46 -11.30 13.05
N ASP A 48 -29.41 -12.17 13.39
CA ASP A 48 -29.13 -13.54 13.80
C ASP A 48 -29.22 -14.50 12.61
N LEU A 49 -28.56 -15.64 12.72
CA LEU A 49 -28.59 -16.69 11.67
C LEU A 49 -30.01 -17.11 11.28
N ALA A 50 -30.92 -17.19 12.24
CA ALA A 50 -32.32 -17.58 12.00
C ALA A 50 -33.13 -16.55 11.17
N HIS A 51 -32.65 -15.30 11.11
CA HIS A 51 -33.31 -14.22 10.36
C HIS A 51 -32.67 -13.98 8.97
N LEU A 52 -31.63 -14.74 8.61
CA LEU A 52 -31.08 -14.70 7.27
C LEU A 52 -32.04 -15.35 6.24
N PRO A 53 -31.95 -14.95 4.96
CA PRO A 53 -32.63 -15.69 3.87
C PRO A 53 -32.27 -17.17 3.88
N GLN A 54 -33.23 -18.05 3.52
CA GLN A 54 -33.09 -19.51 3.59
C GLN A 54 -31.81 -20.00 2.86
N SER A 55 -31.48 -19.44 1.69
CA SER A 55 -30.28 -19.80 0.94
C SER A 55 -28.98 -19.54 1.71
N MET A 56 -28.95 -18.48 2.52
CA MET A 56 -27.82 -18.19 3.38
C MET A 56 -27.78 -19.09 4.62
N GLN A 57 -28.94 -19.43 5.19
CA GLN A 57 -29.04 -20.41 6.29
C GLN A 57 -28.53 -21.79 5.85
N ASP A 58 -28.93 -22.23 4.66
CA ASP A 58 -28.47 -23.49 4.06
C ASP A 58 -26.94 -23.46 3.82
N ALA A 59 -26.41 -22.33 3.38
CA ALA A 59 -24.97 -22.15 3.23
C ALA A 59 -24.22 -22.20 4.57
N CYS A 60 -24.75 -21.55 5.60
CA CYS A 60 -24.21 -21.65 6.96
C CYS A 60 -24.23 -23.07 7.50
N ALA A 61 -25.32 -23.82 7.24
CA ALA A 61 -25.43 -25.23 7.64
C ALA A 61 -24.36 -26.10 6.97
N ARG A 62 -24.04 -25.87 5.67
CA ARG A 62 -22.95 -26.58 4.98
C ARG A 62 -21.58 -26.32 5.57
N MET A 63 -21.39 -25.14 6.20
CA MET A 63 -20.16 -24.75 6.87
C MET A 63 -20.11 -25.14 8.36
N ASP A 64 -21.13 -25.85 8.87
CA ASP A 64 -21.30 -26.16 10.29
C ASP A 64 -21.38 -24.93 11.20
N TRP A 65 -21.84 -23.79 10.64
CA TRP A 65 -22.00 -22.56 11.42
C TRP A 65 -23.33 -22.60 12.17
N THR A 66 -23.25 -22.72 13.49
CA THR A 66 -24.41 -22.73 14.38
C THR A 66 -24.80 -21.34 14.86
N ARG A 67 -23.94 -20.36 14.68
CA ARG A 67 -24.15 -18.93 15.00
C ARG A 67 -23.28 -18.04 14.12
N LEU A 68 -23.70 -16.81 13.92
CA LEU A 68 -22.88 -15.80 13.28
C LEU A 68 -21.80 -15.30 14.23
N MET A 69 -20.62 -14.98 13.67
CA MET A 69 -19.60 -14.25 14.41
C MET A 69 -20.02 -12.78 14.60
N PRO A 70 -19.52 -12.06 15.61
CA PRO A 70 -19.93 -10.67 15.87
C PRO A 70 -19.81 -9.76 14.65
N VAL A 71 -18.73 -9.88 13.86
CA VAL A 71 -18.55 -9.09 12.64
C VAL A 71 -19.60 -9.44 11.59
N GLN A 72 -19.97 -10.70 11.46
CA GLN A 72 -21.02 -11.14 10.52
C GLN A 72 -22.39 -10.60 10.93
N ALA A 73 -22.76 -10.76 12.20
CA ALA A 73 -24.05 -10.27 12.71
C ALA A 73 -24.23 -8.76 12.50
N LEU A 74 -23.16 -7.97 12.65
CA LEU A 74 -23.20 -6.52 12.51
C LEU A 74 -23.03 -6.03 11.08
N ALA A 75 -22.25 -6.72 10.23
CA ALA A 75 -21.97 -6.27 8.87
C ALA A 75 -23.02 -6.71 7.85
N LEU A 76 -23.60 -7.92 8.00
CA LEU A 76 -24.54 -8.48 7.04
C LEU A 76 -25.74 -7.57 6.73
N PRO A 77 -26.38 -6.87 7.69
CA PRO A 77 -27.47 -5.97 7.37
C PRO A 77 -27.10 -4.89 6.35
N TYR A 78 -25.92 -4.29 6.48
CA TYR A 78 -25.44 -3.24 5.57
C TYR A 78 -25.09 -3.79 4.19
N LEU A 79 -24.45 -4.97 4.15
CA LEU A 79 -24.05 -5.64 2.92
C LEU A 79 -25.29 -6.12 2.12
N MET A 80 -26.33 -6.60 2.81
CA MET A 80 -27.58 -6.98 2.19
C MET A 80 -28.40 -5.78 1.71
N ASP A 81 -28.28 -4.62 2.39
CA ASP A 81 -28.89 -3.35 1.97
C ASP A 81 -28.15 -2.69 0.78
N GLY A 82 -27.03 -3.26 0.35
CA GLY A 82 -26.24 -2.77 -0.80
C GLY A 82 -25.52 -1.45 -0.53
N ARG A 83 -25.17 -1.17 0.73
CA ARG A 83 -24.37 -0.02 1.12
C ARG A 83 -22.89 -0.31 0.89
N ASN A 84 -22.20 0.64 0.34
CA ASN A 84 -20.73 0.59 0.29
C ASN A 84 -20.18 0.76 1.72
N ILE A 85 -19.48 -0.24 2.22
CA ILE A 85 -19.07 -0.25 3.63
C ILE A 85 -17.59 -0.59 3.81
N MET A 86 -16.96 0.15 4.70
CA MET A 86 -15.61 -0.12 5.22
C MET A 86 -15.74 -0.87 6.54
N ILE A 87 -15.17 -2.05 6.64
CA ILE A 87 -15.28 -2.91 7.82
C ILE A 87 -13.91 -3.12 8.44
N GLN A 88 -13.74 -2.57 9.65
CA GLN A 88 -12.54 -2.76 10.45
C GLN A 88 -12.71 -3.94 11.39
N SER A 89 -11.94 -4.99 11.16
CA SER A 89 -11.89 -6.12 12.09
C SER A 89 -10.61 -6.94 11.93
N ARG A 90 -10.21 -7.62 13.00
CA ARG A 90 -8.97 -8.42 13.06
C ARG A 90 -9.02 -9.61 12.10
N THR A 91 -7.84 -10.13 11.74
CA THR A 91 -7.71 -11.41 11.02
C THR A 91 -8.34 -12.54 11.86
N GLY A 92 -9.02 -13.48 11.21
CA GLY A 92 -9.69 -14.58 11.89
C GLY A 92 -11.04 -14.23 12.54
N SER A 93 -11.59 -13.04 12.35
CA SER A 93 -12.90 -12.62 12.90
C SER A 93 -14.10 -13.13 12.10
N GLY A 94 -13.89 -13.80 10.96
CA GLY A 94 -14.96 -14.28 10.08
C GLY A 94 -15.34 -13.31 8.95
N LYS A 95 -14.44 -12.38 8.55
CA LYS A 95 -14.67 -11.41 7.47
C LYS A 95 -15.07 -12.05 6.14
N THR A 96 -14.44 -13.17 5.77
CA THR A 96 -14.73 -13.89 4.53
C THR A 96 -16.22 -14.24 4.42
N GLY A 97 -16.80 -14.74 5.49
CA GLY A 97 -18.25 -15.03 5.54
C GLY A 97 -19.14 -13.80 5.41
N CYS A 98 -18.67 -12.61 5.87
CA CYS A 98 -19.43 -11.37 5.74
C CYS A 98 -19.73 -11.02 4.29
N TYR A 99 -18.72 -11.11 3.39
CA TYR A 99 -18.94 -10.75 1.99
C TYR A 99 -19.39 -11.92 1.11
N LEU A 100 -19.03 -13.16 1.45
CA LEU A 100 -19.46 -14.32 0.65
C LEU A 100 -20.97 -14.62 0.81
N LEU A 101 -21.53 -14.57 2.02
CA LEU A 101 -22.95 -14.87 2.26
C LEU A 101 -23.88 -13.99 1.43
N PRO A 102 -23.75 -12.63 1.43
CA PRO A 102 -24.64 -11.79 0.63
C PRO A 102 -24.41 -11.88 -0.88
N MET A 103 -23.27 -12.44 -1.32
CA MET A 103 -23.04 -12.71 -2.75
C MET A 103 -23.94 -13.86 -3.26
N LEU A 104 -24.30 -14.81 -2.40
CA LEU A 104 -25.03 -16.01 -2.80
C LEU A 104 -26.33 -15.71 -3.56
N PRO A 105 -27.28 -14.91 -3.04
CA PRO A 105 -28.51 -14.60 -3.79
C PRO A 105 -28.25 -13.76 -5.05
N VAL A 106 -27.15 -13.00 -5.12
CA VAL A 106 -26.80 -12.21 -6.30
C VAL A 106 -26.21 -13.07 -7.41
N LEU A 107 -25.43 -14.09 -7.05
CA LEU A 107 -24.75 -14.98 -7.99
C LEU A 107 -25.60 -16.16 -8.40
N SER A 108 -26.44 -16.68 -7.51
CA SER A 108 -27.36 -17.81 -7.80
C SER A 108 -28.35 -17.43 -8.89
N GLY A 109 -28.37 -18.23 -9.97
CA GLY A 109 -29.26 -17.99 -11.11
C GLY A 109 -28.80 -16.87 -12.04
N SER A 110 -27.61 -16.25 -11.81
CA SER A 110 -27.01 -15.31 -12.74
C SER A 110 -26.49 -16.03 -13.99
N GLU A 111 -26.37 -15.28 -15.10
CA GLU A 111 -25.72 -15.79 -16.31
C GLU A 111 -24.25 -16.14 -16.03
N ALA A 112 -23.70 -17.07 -16.80
CA ALA A 112 -22.29 -17.44 -16.71
C ALA A 112 -21.38 -16.22 -16.97
N GLY A 113 -20.27 -16.15 -16.25
CA GLY A 113 -19.27 -15.10 -16.37
C GLY A 113 -19.15 -14.22 -15.12
N PRO A 114 -18.10 -13.39 -15.03
CA PRO A 114 -17.76 -12.64 -13.83
C PRO A 114 -18.87 -11.70 -13.37
N ARG A 115 -19.27 -11.81 -12.11
CA ARG A 115 -20.28 -10.96 -11.44
C ARG A 115 -19.76 -10.35 -10.15
N ALA A 116 -18.84 -11.03 -9.46
CA ALA A 116 -18.18 -10.54 -8.27
C ALA A 116 -16.67 -10.67 -8.39
N LEU A 117 -15.94 -9.66 -7.92
CA LEU A 117 -14.50 -9.61 -7.87
C LEU A 117 -14.04 -9.37 -6.43
N VAL A 118 -13.21 -10.27 -5.91
CA VAL A 118 -12.54 -10.12 -4.60
C VAL A 118 -11.05 -9.95 -4.85
N LEU A 119 -10.52 -8.80 -4.48
CA LEU A 119 -9.10 -8.50 -4.52
C LEU A 119 -8.47 -8.83 -3.17
N VAL A 120 -7.38 -9.59 -3.20
CA VAL A 120 -6.65 -10.05 -2.01
C VAL A 120 -5.14 -9.83 -2.17
N PRO A 121 -4.38 -9.63 -1.07
CA PRO A 121 -2.95 -9.33 -1.14
C PRO A 121 -2.07 -10.52 -1.56
N THR A 122 -2.47 -11.74 -1.23
CA THR A 122 -1.60 -12.91 -1.38
C THR A 122 -2.29 -14.06 -2.10
N ARG A 123 -1.48 -14.93 -2.68
CA ARG A 123 -1.90 -16.16 -3.33
C ARG A 123 -2.58 -17.13 -2.35
N GLU A 124 -2.01 -17.23 -1.13
CA GLU A 124 -2.53 -18.09 -0.08
C GLU A 124 -3.94 -17.67 0.33
N LEU A 125 -4.16 -16.36 0.50
CA LEU A 125 -5.50 -15.84 0.81
C LEU A 125 -6.47 -16.04 -0.36
N ALA A 126 -6.03 -15.88 -1.62
CA ALA A 126 -6.88 -16.16 -2.79
C ALA A 126 -7.37 -17.61 -2.79
N LEU A 127 -6.48 -18.57 -2.52
CA LEU A 127 -6.83 -19.99 -2.42
C LEU A 127 -7.73 -20.29 -1.23
N GLN A 128 -7.47 -19.65 -0.09
CA GLN A 128 -8.32 -19.82 1.11
C GLN A 128 -9.74 -19.35 0.83
N VAL A 129 -9.91 -18.15 0.26
CA VAL A 129 -11.22 -17.59 -0.07
C VAL A 129 -11.92 -18.43 -1.13
N GLU A 130 -11.20 -18.93 -2.16
CA GLU A 130 -11.77 -19.85 -3.17
C GLU A 130 -12.30 -21.13 -2.54
N ASN A 131 -11.53 -21.76 -1.65
CA ASN A 131 -11.94 -22.98 -0.95
C ASN A 131 -13.15 -22.73 -0.05
N GLU A 132 -13.20 -21.63 0.68
CA GLU A 132 -14.32 -21.25 1.54
C GLU A 132 -15.57 -20.96 0.71
N ALA A 133 -15.44 -20.20 -0.39
CA ALA A 133 -16.51 -19.91 -1.33
C ALA A 133 -17.05 -21.19 -1.99
N SER A 134 -16.18 -22.10 -2.42
CA SER A 134 -16.56 -23.36 -3.07
C SER A 134 -17.41 -24.25 -2.15
N ARG A 135 -17.05 -24.32 -0.86
CA ARG A 135 -17.85 -25.05 0.14
C ARG A 135 -19.17 -24.34 0.44
N LEU A 136 -19.14 -23.03 0.60
CA LEU A 136 -20.32 -22.23 0.94
C LEU A 136 -21.34 -22.24 -0.19
N PHE A 137 -20.90 -22.28 -1.45
CA PHE A 137 -21.75 -22.27 -2.66
C PHE A 137 -22.03 -23.68 -3.25
N GLU A 138 -21.63 -24.74 -2.56
CA GLU A 138 -21.87 -26.10 -3.01
C GLU A 138 -23.36 -26.35 -3.32
N GLY A 139 -23.63 -26.93 -4.47
CA GLY A 139 -25.01 -27.24 -4.91
C GLY A 139 -25.82 -26.04 -5.40
N THR A 140 -25.28 -24.82 -5.42
CA THR A 140 -26.01 -23.61 -5.87
C THR A 140 -25.82 -23.27 -7.35
N GLY A 141 -24.90 -23.96 -8.03
CA GLY A 141 -24.51 -23.67 -9.41
C GLY A 141 -23.55 -22.46 -9.57
N VAL A 142 -23.17 -21.81 -8.48
CA VAL A 142 -22.14 -20.74 -8.49
C VAL A 142 -20.76 -21.36 -8.53
N SER A 143 -19.96 -20.93 -9.50
CA SER A 143 -18.57 -21.35 -9.63
C SER A 143 -17.59 -20.20 -9.34
N CYS A 144 -16.46 -20.54 -8.74
CA CYS A 144 -15.40 -19.59 -8.35
C CYS A 144 -14.08 -19.97 -9.00
N VAL A 145 -13.21 -18.98 -9.16
CA VAL A 145 -11.84 -19.21 -9.61
C VAL A 145 -10.87 -18.25 -8.93
N ALA A 146 -9.73 -18.80 -8.44
CA ALA A 146 -8.65 -18.00 -7.90
C ALA A 146 -7.62 -17.68 -8.98
N LEU A 147 -7.28 -16.38 -9.11
CA LEU A 147 -6.31 -15.83 -10.06
C LEU A 147 -5.15 -15.19 -9.29
N TYR A 148 -3.95 -15.79 -9.35
CA TYR A 148 -2.77 -15.34 -8.61
C TYR A 148 -1.47 -15.58 -9.37
N GLY A 149 -0.46 -14.80 -9.06
CA GLY A 149 0.85 -14.84 -9.70
C GLY A 149 1.71 -16.07 -9.32
N GLY A 150 2.84 -16.22 -9.97
CA GLY A 150 3.81 -17.28 -9.67
C GLY A 150 3.44 -18.69 -10.15
N VAL A 151 2.34 -18.86 -10.87
CA VAL A 151 1.88 -20.15 -11.43
C VAL A 151 1.42 -20.01 -12.88
N GLY A 152 1.35 -21.17 -13.57
CA GLY A 152 0.88 -21.22 -14.95
C GLY A 152 -0.58 -20.81 -15.10
N TYR A 153 -0.93 -20.32 -16.30
CA TYR A 153 -2.29 -19.79 -16.59
C TYR A 153 -3.34 -20.87 -16.84
N LYS A 154 -2.95 -22.12 -17.14
CA LYS A 154 -3.89 -23.13 -17.66
C LYS A 154 -5.12 -23.32 -16.78
N LYS A 155 -4.94 -23.64 -15.49
CA LYS A 155 -6.06 -23.85 -14.55
C LYS A 155 -6.95 -22.62 -14.40
N GLN A 156 -6.34 -21.42 -14.37
CA GLN A 156 -7.05 -20.16 -14.25
C GLN A 156 -7.88 -19.87 -15.51
N LEU A 157 -7.32 -20.10 -16.70
CA LEU A 157 -8.05 -19.99 -17.97
C LEU A 157 -9.19 -21.00 -18.09
N ASP A 158 -8.97 -22.22 -17.62
CA ASP A 158 -10.01 -23.26 -17.63
C ASP A 158 -11.18 -22.85 -16.71
N GLY A 159 -10.92 -22.31 -15.52
CA GLY A 159 -11.95 -21.79 -14.61
C GLY A 159 -12.72 -20.61 -15.20
N LEU A 160 -12.03 -19.65 -15.83
CA LEU A 160 -12.67 -18.50 -16.50
C LEU A 160 -13.54 -18.96 -17.67
N LYS A 161 -13.07 -19.89 -18.51
CA LYS A 161 -13.85 -20.48 -19.61
C LYS A 161 -15.04 -21.30 -19.11
N GLY A 162 -14.93 -21.88 -17.91
CA GLY A 162 -16.02 -22.57 -17.22
C GLY A 162 -17.15 -21.64 -16.78
N GLY A 163 -17.03 -20.32 -16.97
CA GLY A 163 -18.05 -19.33 -16.66
C GLY A 163 -18.10 -18.96 -15.18
N ALA A 164 -16.97 -18.96 -14.47
CA ALA A 164 -16.89 -18.57 -13.07
C ALA A 164 -17.53 -17.19 -12.83
N GLN A 165 -18.48 -17.13 -11.89
CA GLN A 165 -19.18 -15.90 -11.51
C GLN A 165 -18.42 -15.13 -10.41
N LEU A 166 -17.72 -15.82 -9.51
CA LEU A 166 -16.89 -15.21 -8.49
C LEU A 166 -15.41 -15.34 -8.88
N ILE A 167 -14.77 -14.19 -9.04
CA ILE A 167 -13.35 -14.09 -9.31
C ILE A 167 -12.66 -13.61 -8.04
N ILE A 168 -11.68 -14.37 -7.57
CA ILE A 168 -10.85 -14.01 -6.42
C ILE A 168 -9.42 -13.89 -6.91
N GLY A 169 -8.67 -12.84 -6.54
CA GLY A 169 -7.30 -12.82 -7.01
C GLY A 169 -6.44 -11.66 -6.53
N THR A 170 -5.13 -11.82 -6.78
CA THR A 170 -4.17 -10.74 -6.54
C THR A 170 -4.25 -9.72 -7.67
N PRO A 171 -4.19 -8.40 -7.36
CA PRO A 171 -4.38 -7.34 -8.35
C PRO A 171 -3.56 -7.51 -9.62
N GLY A 172 -2.27 -7.81 -9.48
CA GLY A 172 -1.38 -8.01 -10.63
C GLY A 172 -1.82 -9.12 -11.57
N ARG A 173 -2.31 -10.25 -11.07
CA ARG A 173 -2.76 -11.36 -11.93
C ARG A 173 -4.14 -11.10 -12.53
N ILE A 174 -5.02 -10.44 -11.81
CA ILE A 174 -6.30 -9.95 -12.34
C ILE A 174 -6.04 -9.04 -13.55
N LEU A 175 -5.15 -8.05 -13.39
CA LEU A 175 -4.77 -7.15 -14.46
C LEU A 175 -4.14 -7.90 -15.66
N ASP A 176 -3.30 -8.91 -15.42
CA ASP A 176 -2.75 -9.75 -16.48
C ASP A 176 -3.84 -10.43 -17.33
N HIS A 177 -4.87 -10.98 -16.68
CA HIS A 177 -5.99 -11.62 -17.39
C HIS A 177 -6.85 -10.61 -18.16
N ILE A 178 -7.05 -9.40 -17.62
CA ILE A 178 -7.74 -8.30 -18.32
C ILE A 178 -6.95 -7.91 -19.58
N LEU A 179 -5.66 -7.62 -19.45
CA LEU A 179 -4.80 -7.20 -20.56
C LEU A 179 -4.62 -8.28 -21.65
N ARG A 180 -4.83 -9.55 -21.28
CA ARG A 180 -4.86 -10.70 -22.24
C ARG A 180 -6.25 -10.95 -22.82
N HIS A 181 -7.23 -10.14 -22.49
CA HIS A 181 -8.64 -10.33 -22.88
C HIS A 181 -9.19 -11.71 -22.52
N SER A 182 -8.70 -12.32 -21.44
CA SER A 182 -9.18 -13.58 -20.88
C SER A 182 -10.11 -13.39 -19.70
N LEU A 183 -10.23 -12.17 -19.16
CA LEU A 183 -11.15 -11.75 -18.12
C LEU A 183 -11.82 -10.44 -18.58
N ASP A 184 -13.13 -10.44 -18.62
CA ASP A 184 -13.97 -9.28 -18.86
C ASP A 184 -14.68 -8.89 -17.56
N LEU A 185 -14.53 -7.64 -17.12
CA LEU A 185 -15.15 -7.11 -15.91
C LEU A 185 -16.47 -6.37 -16.17
N SER A 186 -16.94 -6.30 -17.40
CA SER A 186 -18.16 -5.55 -17.77
C SER A 186 -19.43 -6.00 -17.02
N GLY A 187 -19.45 -7.25 -16.56
CA GLY A 187 -20.56 -7.84 -15.80
C GLY A 187 -20.45 -7.71 -14.28
N ILE A 188 -19.38 -7.13 -13.74
CA ILE A 188 -19.14 -7.04 -12.30
C ILE A 188 -20.20 -6.18 -11.63
N ARG A 189 -20.75 -6.67 -10.52
CA ARG A 189 -21.73 -5.99 -9.67
C ARG A 189 -21.24 -5.78 -8.24
N ILE A 190 -20.32 -6.64 -7.80
CA ILE A 190 -19.74 -6.61 -6.45
C ILE A 190 -18.23 -6.57 -6.56
N LEU A 191 -17.59 -5.63 -5.86
CA LEU A 191 -16.15 -5.51 -5.73
C LEU A 191 -15.80 -5.52 -4.24
N VAL A 192 -14.90 -6.41 -3.85
CA VAL A 192 -14.43 -6.51 -2.47
C VAL A 192 -12.93 -6.35 -2.42
N PHE A 193 -12.45 -5.52 -1.52
CA PHE A 193 -11.05 -5.42 -1.12
C PHE A 193 -10.89 -6.13 0.23
N ASP A 194 -10.19 -7.23 0.29
CA ASP A 194 -9.87 -7.92 1.55
C ASP A 194 -8.41 -7.73 1.92
N GLU A 195 -8.11 -7.40 3.17
CA GLU A 195 -6.81 -6.97 3.66
C GLU A 195 -6.22 -5.79 2.83
N ALA A 196 -7.01 -4.73 2.67
CA ALA A 196 -6.64 -3.58 1.84
C ALA A 196 -5.34 -2.89 2.28
N ASP A 197 -5.10 -2.76 3.57
CA ASP A 197 -3.86 -2.26 4.15
C ASP A 197 -2.64 -3.07 3.67
N ARG A 198 -2.76 -4.39 3.66
CA ARG A 198 -1.71 -5.29 3.20
C ARG A 198 -1.51 -5.22 1.68
N MET A 199 -2.57 -5.08 0.89
CA MET A 199 -2.43 -4.87 -0.55
C MET A 199 -1.63 -3.63 -0.87
N LEU A 200 -1.87 -2.54 -0.13
CA LEU A 200 -1.14 -1.29 -0.31
C LEU A 200 0.32 -1.40 0.16
N SER A 201 0.58 -2.07 1.28
CA SER A 201 1.94 -2.29 1.79
C SER A 201 2.79 -3.16 0.85
N ILE A 202 2.18 -4.12 0.14
CA ILE A 202 2.85 -4.92 -0.88
C ILE A 202 3.15 -4.09 -2.15
N GLY A 203 2.38 -3.03 -2.42
CA GLY A 203 2.60 -2.14 -3.56
C GLY A 203 1.65 -2.40 -4.74
N PHE A 204 0.48 -2.98 -4.51
CA PHE A 204 -0.52 -3.25 -5.54
C PHE A 204 -1.35 -2.02 -5.97
N TYR A 205 -1.14 -0.85 -5.37
CA TYR A 205 -1.93 0.33 -5.71
C TYR A 205 -1.95 0.66 -7.22
N PRO A 206 -0.80 0.65 -7.95
CA PRO A 206 -0.81 0.91 -9.39
C PRO A 206 -1.67 -0.09 -10.17
N ASP A 207 -1.61 -1.38 -9.79
CA ASP A 207 -2.41 -2.42 -10.45
C ASP A 207 -3.90 -2.24 -10.18
N MET A 208 -4.29 -1.92 -8.95
CA MET A 208 -5.67 -1.60 -8.58
C MET A 208 -6.21 -0.40 -9.36
N LYS A 209 -5.42 0.67 -9.49
CA LYS A 209 -5.78 1.86 -10.31
C LYS A 209 -5.95 1.53 -11.78
N GLU A 210 -5.14 0.62 -12.30
CA GLU A 210 -5.29 0.19 -13.69
C GLU A 210 -6.54 -0.67 -13.86
N ILE A 211 -6.83 -1.61 -12.95
CA ILE A 211 -8.06 -2.41 -12.93
C ILE A 211 -9.30 -1.52 -12.91
N GLN A 212 -9.28 -0.41 -12.15
CA GLN A 212 -10.39 0.55 -12.06
C GLN A 212 -10.88 1.03 -13.42
N LYS A 213 -9.99 1.18 -14.41
CA LYS A 213 -10.33 1.63 -15.76
C LYS A 213 -11.15 0.63 -16.58
N TYR A 214 -11.17 -0.62 -16.16
CA TYR A 214 -11.90 -1.72 -16.80
C TYR A 214 -13.18 -2.11 -16.07
N LEU A 215 -13.46 -1.47 -14.93
CA LEU A 215 -14.72 -1.66 -14.23
C LEU A 215 -15.86 -1.00 -15.01
N PRO A 216 -17.07 -1.54 -14.96
CA PRO A 216 -18.21 -1.02 -15.71
C PRO A 216 -18.66 0.36 -15.17
N ASP A 217 -19.33 1.14 -16.03
CA ASP A 217 -19.89 2.46 -15.68
C ASP A 217 -21.15 2.38 -14.78
N HIS A 218 -21.80 1.20 -14.70
CA HIS A 218 -22.95 1.06 -13.81
C HIS A 218 -22.51 0.98 -12.35
N ARG A 219 -23.42 1.29 -11.42
CA ARG A 219 -23.12 1.24 -9.99
C ARG A 219 -22.67 -0.17 -9.58
N ILE A 220 -21.51 -0.25 -8.97
CA ILE A 220 -20.94 -1.45 -8.35
C ILE A 220 -21.09 -1.29 -6.83
N HIS A 221 -21.55 -2.37 -6.17
CA HIS A 221 -21.47 -2.46 -4.71
C HIS A 221 -20.02 -2.75 -4.34
N THR A 222 -19.41 -1.86 -3.54
CA THR A 222 -17.99 -1.99 -3.19
C THR A 222 -17.80 -2.01 -1.69
N ASP A 223 -17.11 -3.04 -1.20
CA ASP A 223 -16.81 -3.26 0.21
C ASP A 223 -15.31 -3.32 0.44
N LEU A 224 -14.86 -2.77 1.57
CA LEU A 224 -13.45 -2.73 1.92
C LEU A 224 -13.24 -3.28 3.33
N PHE A 225 -12.55 -4.40 3.42
CA PHE A 225 -12.18 -5.08 4.66
C PHE A 225 -10.70 -4.84 4.97
N SER A 226 -10.41 -4.34 6.15
CA SER A 226 -9.04 -4.10 6.58
C SER A 226 -8.91 -4.26 8.10
N ALA A 227 -7.71 -4.57 8.57
CA ALA A 227 -7.41 -4.55 9.99
C ALA A 227 -7.17 -3.12 10.47
N THR A 228 -6.56 -2.30 9.59
CA THR A 228 -6.22 -0.90 9.87
C THR A 228 -6.71 0.01 8.75
N TYR A 229 -6.96 1.29 9.08
CA TYR A 229 -7.41 2.31 8.14
C TYR A 229 -6.51 3.55 8.17
N PRO A 230 -5.21 3.41 7.87
CA PRO A 230 -4.32 4.55 7.70
C PRO A 230 -4.75 5.43 6.51
N PRO A 231 -4.23 6.66 6.37
CA PRO A 231 -4.67 7.61 5.34
C PRO A 231 -4.68 7.05 3.92
N HIS A 232 -3.73 6.20 3.59
CA HIS A 232 -3.64 5.60 2.25
C HIS A 232 -4.76 4.58 1.97
N VAL A 233 -5.26 3.86 3.00
CA VAL A 233 -6.44 2.98 2.86
C VAL A 233 -7.72 3.80 2.72
N LEU A 234 -7.84 4.91 3.46
CA LEU A 234 -8.96 5.83 3.32
C LEU A 234 -9.00 6.50 1.94
N ASN A 235 -7.84 6.88 1.41
CA ASN A 235 -7.73 7.42 0.05
C ASN A 235 -8.16 6.37 -0.99
N LEU A 236 -7.75 5.11 -0.82
CA LEU A 236 -8.21 4.00 -1.67
C LEU A 236 -9.75 3.88 -1.63
N ALA A 237 -10.34 3.90 -0.42
CA ALA A 237 -11.80 3.84 -0.26
C ALA A 237 -12.49 5.00 -0.99
N GLN A 238 -12.00 6.24 -0.86
CA GLN A 238 -12.56 7.41 -1.56
C GLN A 238 -12.46 7.33 -3.09
N GLU A 239 -11.48 6.61 -3.61
CA GLU A 239 -11.31 6.43 -5.05
C GLU A 239 -12.23 5.36 -5.65
N PHE A 240 -12.56 4.32 -4.89
CA PHE A 240 -13.30 3.16 -5.37
C PHE A 240 -14.75 3.08 -4.86
N MET A 241 -15.09 3.83 -3.82
CA MET A 241 -16.39 3.76 -3.17
C MET A 241 -17.12 5.10 -3.22
N THR A 242 -18.42 5.04 -3.44
CA THR A 242 -19.30 6.21 -3.37
C THR A 242 -19.95 6.26 -1.99
N GLU A 243 -19.73 7.33 -1.23
CA GLU A 243 -20.30 7.56 0.10
C GLU A 243 -20.12 6.35 1.05
N PRO A 244 -18.87 5.89 1.29
CA PRO A 244 -18.65 4.73 2.12
C PRO A 244 -19.03 4.98 3.57
N SER A 245 -19.73 4.04 4.18
CA SER A 245 -19.97 3.99 5.62
C SER A 245 -18.86 3.20 6.32
N MET A 246 -18.62 3.47 7.61
CA MET A 246 -17.60 2.77 8.40
C MET A 246 -18.24 1.96 9.52
N LEU A 247 -17.88 0.68 9.61
CA LEU A 247 -18.20 -0.22 10.70
C LEU A 247 -16.90 -0.71 11.34
N SER A 248 -16.64 -0.37 12.59
CA SER A 248 -15.44 -0.78 13.32
C SER A 248 -15.78 -1.67 14.50
N LEU A 249 -15.12 -2.83 14.58
CA LEU A 249 -15.22 -3.80 15.66
C LEU A 249 -13.88 -3.95 16.43
N SER A 250 -13.09 -2.89 16.51
CA SER A 250 -11.86 -2.92 17.32
C SER A 250 -12.17 -2.70 18.79
N GLN A 251 -11.38 -3.38 19.65
CA GLN A 251 -11.48 -3.16 21.10
C GLN A 251 -10.99 -1.74 21.40
N LYS A 252 -11.90 -0.91 21.90
CA LYS A 252 -11.72 0.50 22.32
C LYS A 252 -11.41 1.50 21.18
N GLU A 253 -12.30 2.45 21.13
CA GLU A 253 -12.28 3.77 20.52
C GLU A 253 -12.78 3.90 19.08
N VAL A 254 -13.80 4.74 19.01
CA VAL A 254 -14.42 5.32 17.84
C VAL A 254 -13.35 5.96 16.98
N TYR A 255 -13.42 5.66 15.71
CA TYR A 255 -12.61 6.25 14.66
C TYR A 255 -12.63 7.78 14.72
N VAL A 256 -11.59 8.32 15.30
CA VAL A 256 -11.05 9.63 14.97
C VAL A 256 -9.70 9.32 14.34
N ALA A 257 -9.26 10.11 13.37
CA ALA A 257 -7.93 9.95 12.76
C ALA A 257 -6.84 10.05 13.85
N GLU A 258 -6.68 9.00 14.62
CA GLU A 258 -5.80 8.95 15.78
C GLU A 258 -4.48 8.30 15.43
N VAL A 259 -3.47 8.80 16.10
CA VAL A 259 -2.14 8.22 16.07
C VAL A 259 -2.21 6.87 16.78
N GLN A 260 -1.88 5.80 16.08
CA GLN A 260 -1.75 4.47 16.66
C GLN A 260 -0.37 4.35 17.29
N HIS A 261 -0.31 3.91 18.55
CA HIS A 261 0.92 3.78 19.28
C HIS A 261 1.25 2.31 19.51
N TYR A 262 2.45 1.92 19.09
CA TYR A 262 2.98 0.57 19.29
C TYR A 262 4.32 0.61 20.02
N PHE A 263 4.65 -0.49 20.68
CA PHE A 263 6.01 -0.76 21.10
C PHE A 263 6.42 -2.16 20.67
N CYS A 264 7.70 -2.30 20.38
CA CYS A 264 8.34 -3.58 20.12
C CYS A 264 9.43 -3.80 21.18
N ALA A 265 9.31 -4.89 21.96
CA ALA A 265 10.32 -5.27 22.95
C ALA A 265 11.53 -5.87 22.23
N VAL A 266 12.71 -5.29 22.41
CA VAL A 266 13.94 -5.65 21.70
C VAL A 266 15.14 -5.46 22.60
N ASP A 267 16.11 -6.38 22.52
CA ASP A 267 17.39 -6.17 23.19
C ASP A 267 18.14 -4.95 22.59
N PRO A 268 18.85 -4.17 23.43
CA PRO A 268 19.56 -2.97 22.97
C PRO A 268 20.48 -3.20 21.77
N MET A 269 21.10 -4.38 21.70
CA MET A 269 22.04 -4.76 20.61
C MET A 269 21.33 -5.15 19.29
N ASP A 270 20.03 -5.42 19.34
CA ASP A 270 19.25 -5.84 18.18
C ASP A 270 18.28 -4.75 17.66
N LYS A 271 18.30 -3.54 18.23
CA LYS A 271 17.39 -2.45 17.85
C LYS A 271 17.48 -2.06 16.38
N ASP A 272 18.67 -2.03 15.81
CA ASP A 272 18.89 -1.70 14.39
C ASP A 272 18.27 -2.77 13.48
N ARG A 273 18.49 -4.06 13.80
CA ARG A 273 17.89 -5.19 13.06
C ARG A 273 16.36 -5.17 13.18
N ALA A 274 15.83 -4.95 14.37
CA ALA A 274 14.39 -4.84 14.60
C ALA A 274 13.79 -3.65 13.83
N LEU A 275 14.47 -2.49 13.82
CA LEU A 275 14.05 -1.32 13.05
C LEU A 275 13.92 -1.65 11.56
N ILE A 276 14.93 -2.29 10.98
CA ILE A 276 14.89 -2.68 9.56
C ILE A 276 13.76 -3.67 9.29
N ARG A 277 13.59 -4.71 10.12
CA ARG A 277 12.51 -5.70 9.96
C ARG A 277 11.13 -5.04 9.99
N ILE A 278 10.90 -4.13 10.93
CA ILE A 278 9.63 -3.41 11.04
C ILE A 278 9.43 -2.48 9.84
N ILE A 279 10.47 -1.77 9.38
CA ILE A 279 10.41 -0.95 8.16
C ILE A 279 10.06 -1.81 6.94
N GLU A 280 10.64 -3.00 6.82
CA GLU A 280 10.33 -3.94 5.74
C GLU A 280 8.89 -4.45 5.81
N MET A 281 8.38 -4.73 7.00
CA MET A 281 6.98 -5.17 7.18
C MET A 281 5.99 -4.06 6.86
N GLU A 282 6.12 -2.90 7.54
CA GLU A 282 5.19 -1.77 7.46
C GLU A 282 5.30 -1.00 6.14
N ASN A 283 6.47 -0.97 5.53
CA ASN A 283 6.77 -0.25 4.28
C ASN A 283 6.28 1.21 4.30
N PRO A 284 6.67 2.02 5.32
CA PRO A 284 6.16 3.37 5.48
C PRO A 284 6.44 4.25 4.26
N ALA A 285 5.48 5.07 3.85
CA ALA A 285 5.66 6.03 2.75
C ALA A 285 6.72 7.09 3.09
N SER A 286 6.72 7.53 4.34
CA SER A 286 7.68 8.47 4.90
C SER A 286 7.73 8.29 6.42
N ALA A 287 8.91 8.44 7.02
CA ALA A 287 9.03 8.33 8.47
C ALA A 287 10.11 9.25 9.04
N ILE A 288 9.96 9.56 10.34
CA ILE A 288 11.02 10.12 11.15
C ILE A 288 11.42 9.11 12.22
N ILE A 289 12.72 8.94 12.41
CA ILE A 289 13.31 8.10 13.45
C ILE A 289 13.97 9.00 14.49
N PHE A 290 13.49 8.95 15.72
CA PHE A 290 14.05 9.72 16.82
C PHE A 290 15.07 8.91 17.60
N CYS A 291 16.24 9.53 17.82
CA CYS A 291 17.29 9.04 18.71
C CYS A 291 17.60 10.11 19.77
N ASN A 292 17.98 9.67 20.98
CA ASN A 292 18.35 10.57 22.07
C ASN A 292 19.75 11.17 21.86
N ALA A 293 20.68 10.38 21.33
CA ALA A 293 22.07 10.77 21.11
C ALA A 293 22.39 11.05 19.64
N LYS A 294 23.24 12.05 19.37
CA LYS A 294 23.73 12.36 18.01
C LYS A 294 24.48 11.21 17.36
N ALA A 295 25.25 10.45 18.16
CA ALA A 295 25.98 9.28 17.68
C ALA A 295 25.01 8.23 17.10
N ASN A 296 23.86 8.02 17.75
CA ASN A 296 22.83 7.09 17.32
C ASN A 296 22.10 7.60 16.06
N VAL A 297 21.92 8.93 15.92
CA VAL A 297 21.39 9.52 14.67
C VAL A 297 22.29 9.18 13.48
N HIS A 298 23.59 9.40 13.63
CA HIS A 298 24.56 9.09 12.58
C HIS A 298 24.61 7.59 12.27
N TYR A 299 24.64 6.75 13.32
CA TYR A 299 24.65 5.29 13.20
C TYR A 299 23.41 4.78 12.47
N VAL A 300 22.21 5.10 12.95
CA VAL A 300 20.94 4.66 12.37
C VAL A 300 20.77 5.14 10.93
N CYS A 301 21.17 6.39 10.64
CA CYS A 301 21.18 6.90 9.27
C CYS A 301 22.13 6.10 8.37
N GLY A 302 23.31 5.73 8.88
CA GLY A 302 24.27 4.86 8.19
C GLY A 302 23.71 3.48 7.93
N VAL A 303 23.03 2.86 8.91
CA VAL A 303 22.35 1.55 8.75
C VAL A 303 21.29 1.63 7.67
N LEU A 304 20.38 2.61 7.70
CA LEU A 304 19.33 2.77 6.68
C LEU A 304 19.91 2.95 5.26
N ARG A 305 20.94 3.77 5.12
CA ARG A 305 21.64 3.95 3.83
C ARG A 305 22.33 2.68 3.37
N GLY A 306 22.91 1.90 4.30
CA GLY A 306 23.52 0.59 4.01
C GLY A 306 22.51 -0.40 3.45
N PHE A 307 21.26 -0.34 3.88
CA PHE A 307 20.15 -1.11 3.32
C PHE A 307 19.52 -0.47 2.07
N GLY A 308 20.09 0.61 1.53
CA GLY A 308 19.66 1.24 0.28
C GLY A 308 18.50 2.22 0.43
N TYR A 309 18.07 2.57 1.65
CA TYR A 309 17.00 3.54 1.86
C TYR A 309 17.46 4.99 1.66
N ASN A 310 16.59 5.81 1.08
CA ASN A 310 16.79 7.26 1.02
C ASN A 310 16.57 7.85 2.41
N ALA A 311 17.65 7.88 3.20
CA ALA A 311 17.70 8.42 4.55
C ALA A 311 18.62 9.62 4.63
N ASP A 312 18.27 10.61 5.46
CA ASP A 312 19.16 11.73 5.81
C ASP A 312 19.02 12.06 7.29
N GLU A 313 20.04 12.71 7.84
CA GLU A 313 20.11 13.02 9.26
C GLU A 313 19.86 14.49 9.56
N LEU A 314 19.29 14.76 10.74
CA LEU A 314 19.10 16.09 11.25
C LEU A 314 19.63 16.16 12.68
N SER A 315 20.83 16.71 12.84
CA SER A 315 21.50 16.92 14.13
C SER A 315 21.84 18.38 14.37
N ALA A 316 22.14 18.74 15.63
CA ALA A 316 22.49 20.12 15.98
C ALA A 316 23.82 20.59 15.36
N ASP A 317 24.66 19.67 14.90
CA ASP A 317 25.97 19.98 14.32
C ASP A 317 25.89 20.40 12.84
N LEU A 318 24.73 20.22 12.21
CA LEU A 318 24.54 20.64 10.83
C LEU A 318 24.46 22.16 10.71
N THR A 319 25.09 22.68 9.67
CA THR A 319 24.94 24.11 9.32
C THR A 319 23.50 24.42 8.96
N GLN A 320 23.08 25.67 9.18
CA GLN A 320 21.70 26.08 8.84
C GLN A 320 21.36 25.81 7.37
N SER A 321 22.30 26.07 6.45
CA SER A 321 22.10 25.78 5.03
C SER A 321 21.89 24.30 4.74
N HIS A 322 22.62 23.41 5.44
CA HIS A 322 22.42 21.96 5.26
C HIS A 322 21.07 21.50 5.81
N ARG A 323 20.64 22.03 6.99
CA ARG A 323 19.31 21.76 7.55
C ARG A 323 18.18 22.15 6.60
N GLU A 324 18.27 23.33 5.99
CA GLU A 324 17.31 23.82 4.99
C GLU A 324 17.27 22.92 3.75
N SER A 325 18.44 22.46 3.28
CA SER A 325 18.55 21.53 2.16
C SER A 325 17.89 20.18 2.47
N VAL A 326 18.17 19.59 3.65
CA VAL A 326 17.53 18.32 4.08
C VAL A 326 16.00 18.49 4.15
N MET A 327 15.54 19.60 4.73
CA MET A 327 14.10 19.87 4.86
C MET A 327 13.42 20.09 3.51
N ALA A 328 14.10 20.72 2.55
CA ALA A 328 13.59 20.84 1.19
C ALA A 328 13.40 19.45 0.55
N LYS A 329 14.41 18.59 0.66
CA LYS A 329 14.33 17.19 0.14
C LYS A 329 13.22 16.37 0.80
N VAL A 330 12.98 16.55 2.13
CA VAL A 330 11.87 15.89 2.84
C VAL A 330 10.52 16.37 2.29
N ARG A 331 10.33 17.69 2.09
CA ARG A 331 9.09 18.25 1.52
C ARG A 331 8.84 17.79 0.08
N GLU A 332 9.89 17.63 -0.70
CA GLU A 332 9.84 17.16 -2.08
C GLU A 332 9.68 15.62 -2.18
N GLY A 333 9.68 14.90 -1.04
CA GLY A 333 9.59 13.45 -1.01
C GLY A 333 10.83 12.71 -1.51
N GLN A 334 11.97 13.41 -1.62
CA GLN A 334 13.25 12.82 -2.04
C GLN A 334 13.91 12.02 -0.91
N ILE A 335 13.58 12.34 0.35
CA ILE A 335 14.02 11.61 1.54
C ILE A 335 12.81 10.88 2.10
N ARG A 336 12.93 9.57 2.23
CA ARG A 336 11.90 8.70 2.79
C ARG A 336 12.00 8.61 4.30
N PHE A 337 13.23 8.57 4.84
CA PHE A 337 13.52 8.43 6.27
C PHE A 337 14.37 9.60 6.76
N LEU A 338 13.85 10.32 7.74
CA LEU A 338 14.58 11.37 8.43
C LEU A 338 15.01 10.85 9.81
N VAL A 339 16.31 10.86 10.12
CA VAL A 339 16.81 10.47 11.45
C VAL A 339 17.20 11.73 12.21
N ALA A 340 16.66 11.92 13.44
CA ALA A 340 16.85 13.20 14.14
C ALA A 340 16.89 13.06 15.66
N THR A 341 17.54 14.05 16.33
CA THR A 341 17.34 14.30 17.76
C THR A 341 16.22 15.31 17.98
N ASP A 342 15.63 15.35 19.20
CA ASP A 342 14.61 16.34 19.56
C ASP A 342 15.04 17.77 19.33
N VAL A 343 16.25 18.11 19.81
CA VAL A 343 16.80 19.47 19.67
C VAL A 343 16.86 19.91 18.23
N ALA A 344 17.25 19.00 17.34
CA ALA A 344 17.35 19.30 15.92
C ALA A 344 15.98 19.37 15.23
N ALA A 345 14.99 18.62 15.70
CA ALA A 345 13.64 18.56 15.13
C ALA A 345 12.69 19.64 15.70
N ARG A 346 13.05 20.28 16.83
CA ARG A 346 12.24 21.38 17.43
C ARG A 346 12.28 22.64 16.55
N GLY A 347 11.13 23.29 16.41
CA GLY A 347 10.99 24.53 15.65
C GLY A 347 11.07 24.39 14.13
N ILE A 348 11.15 23.16 13.62
CA ILE A 348 11.16 22.91 12.19
C ILE A 348 9.77 22.46 11.75
N ASP A 349 9.29 23.05 10.67
CA ASP A 349 8.06 22.65 10.00
C ASP A 349 8.32 21.38 9.18
N ILE A 350 8.20 20.22 9.86
CA ILE A 350 8.26 18.90 9.25
C ILE A 350 6.86 18.57 8.74
N PRO A 351 6.68 18.19 7.46
CA PRO A 351 5.39 17.76 6.95
C PRO A 351 4.86 16.57 7.75
N SER A 352 3.55 16.34 7.71
CA SER A 352 2.96 15.16 8.34
C SER A 352 3.52 13.90 7.69
N LEU A 353 4.15 13.06 8.50
CA LEU A 353 4.76 11.81 8.09
C LEU A 353 3.82 10.64 8.39
N SER A 354 3.93 9.55 7.64
CA SER A 354 3.10 8.38 7.88
C SER A 354 3.46 7.65 9.18
N HIS A 355 4.76 7.61 9.51
CA HIS A 355 5.27 6.91 10.69
C HIS A 355 6.24 7.74 11.50
N VAL A 356 6.26 7.48 12.79
CA VAL A 356 7.28 7.94 13.74
C VAL A 356 7.88 6.72 14.42
N PHE A 357 9.18 6.55 14.32
CA PHE A 357 9.91 5.54 15.07
C PHE A 357 10.64 6.20 16.23
N LEU A 358 10.52 5.62 17.41
CA LEU A 358 11.32 5.98 18.56
C LEU A 358 12.37 4.86 18.73
N TYR A 359 13.55 5.07 18.16
CA TYR A 359 14.69 4.16 18.31
C TYR A 359 15.11 4.06 19.77
N GLU A 360 14.97 5.19 20.46
CA GLU A 360 15.07 5.33 21.91
C GLU A 360 13.88 6.14 22.40
N PRO A 361 13.11 5.68 23.40
CA PRO A 361 12.08 6.50 24.01
C PRO A 361 12.69 7.76 24.64
N PRO A 362 11.96 8.87 24.68
CA PRO A 362 12.46 10.09 25.29
C PRO A 362 12.52 9.96 26.82
N GLU A 363 13.44 10.71 27.44
CA GLU A 363 13.60 10.77 28.88
C GLU A 363 12.46 11.55 29.57
N ASP A 364 11.85 12.51 28.87
CA ASP A 364 10.73 13.30 29.37
C ASP A 364 9.41 13.02 28.64
N HIS A 365 8.31 13.09 29.40
CA HIS A 365 6.99 12.74 28.93
C HIS A 365 6.47 13.68 27.82
N GLU A 366 6.79 14.99 27.89
CA GLU A 366 6.35 15.97 26.89
C GLU A 366 6.99 15.71 25.54
N SER A 367 8.25 15.32 25.51
CA SER A 367 8.96 14.98 24.29
C SER A 367 8.31 13.82 23.56
N TYR A 368 7.71 12.84 24.26
CA TYR A 368 6.95 11.77 23.61
C TYR A 368 5.81 12.31 22.76
N ILE A 369 5.00 13.20 23.31
CA ILE A 369 3.87 13.81 22.61
C ILE A 369 4.35 14.66 21.42
N HIS A 370 5.45 15.42 21.60
CA HIS A 370 6.04 16.22 20.55
C HIS A 370 6.61 15.39 19.40
N ARG A 371 7.22 14.22 19.69
CA ARG A 371 7.69 13.27 18.69
C ARG A 371 6.51 12.62 17.97
N ALA A 372 5.53 12.08 18.71
CA ALA A 372 4.33 11.48 18.18
C ALA A 372 3.55 12.45 17.27
N GLY A 373 3.48 13.73 17.65
CA GLY A 373 2.83 14.78 16.87
C GLY A 373 3.51 15.14 15.53
N ARG A 374 4.53 14.38 15.09
CA ARG A 374 5.07 14.47 13.72
C ARG A 374 4.28 13.63 12.73
N THR A 375 3.40 12.78 13.21
CA THR A 375 2.38 12.09 12.42
C THR A 375 0.97 12.50 12.87
N GLY A 376 -0.08 12.04 12.22
CA GLY A 376 -1.47 12.28 12.63
C GLY A 376 -1.98 13.73 12.49
N ARG A 377 -1.32 14.61 11.71
CA ARG A 377 -1.72 16.01 11.58
C ARG A 377 -2.90 16.18 10.62
N ALA A 378 -3.72 17.19 10.89
CA ALA A 378 -4.87 17.59 10.06
C ALA A 378 -5.90 16.47 9.84
N GLY A 379 -6.09 15.57 10.82
CA GLY A 379 -7.05 14.47 10.73
C GLY A 379 -6.55 13.27 9.93
N ALA A 380 -5.26 13.23 9.58
CA ALA A 380 -4.64 12.07 8.98
C ALA A 380 -4.24 11.06 10.07
N ALA A 381 -4.52 9.77 9.86
CA ALA A 381 -4.02 8.74 10.74
C ALA A 381 -2.48 8.64 10.67
N GLY A 382 -1.85 8.27 11.78
CA GLY A 382 -0.41 8.09 11.89
C GLY A 382 -0.04 6.90 12.76
N THR A 383 1.18 6.41 12.62
CA THR A 383 1.69 5.29 13.41
C THR A 383 2.95 5.71 14.15
N VAL A 384 3.00 5.43 15.45
CA VAL A 384 4.18 5.60 16.31
C VAL A 384 4.64 4.23 16.79
N ILE A 385 5.89 3.89 16.57
CA ILE A 385 6.48 2.62 16.96
C ILE A 385 7.71 2.89 17.82
N SER A 386 7.70 2.41 19.07
CA SER A 386 8.80 2.56 20.02
C SER A 386 9.57 1.25 20.13
N LEU A 387 10.88 1.27 19.92
CA LEU A 387 11.77 0.14 20.18
C LEU A 387 12.26 0.26 21.63
N VAL A 388 11.92 -0.70 22.47
CA VAL A 388 12.15 -0.61 23.90
C VAL A 388 12.80 -1.87 24.46
N ASP A 389 13.77 -1.69 25.33
CA ASP A 389 14.22 -2.75 26.23
C ASP A 389 13.32 -2.84 27.48
N ILE A 390 13.67 -3.72 28.42
CA ILE A 390 12.88 -3.92 29.64
C ILE A 390 12.80 -2.66 30.49
N MET A 391 13.87 -1.86 30.58
CA MET A 391 13.92 -0.64 31.39
C MET A 391 13.16 0.50 30.70
N GLU A 392 13.41 0.68 29.41
CA GLU A 392 12.74 1.67 28.57
C GLU A 392 11.22 1.39 28.49
N ARG A 393 10.82 0.11 28.53
CA ARG A 393 9.41 -0.29 28.59
C ARG A 393 8.72 0.26 29.82
N MET A 394 9.37 0.21 30.98
CA MET A 394 8.78 0.74 32.22
C MET A 394 8.54 2.25 32.13
N GLU A 395 9.46 2.98 31.49
CA GLU A 395 9.30 4.43 31.25
C GLU A 395 8.18 4.72 30.26
N LEU A 396 8.11 3.97 29.17
CA LEU A 396 7.03 4.08 28.20
C LEU A 396 5.65 3.81 28.83
N ASP A 397 5.54 2.85 29.77
CA ASP A 397 4.33 2.58 30.51
C ASP A 397 3.94 3.72 31.47
N ARG A 398 4.91 4.49 32.00
CA ARG A 398 4.63 5.70 32.80
C ARG A 398 4.07 6.80 31.92
N ILE A 399 4.66 7.03 30.74
CA ILE A 399 4.16 7.98 29.73
C ILE A 399 2.74 7.61 29.32
N ALA A 400 2.49 6.34 28.99
CA ALA A 400 1.19 5.83 28.59
C ALA A 400 0.10 6.12 29.64
N ARG A 401 0.42 5.86 30.92
CA ARG A 401 -0.50 6.15 32.03
C ARG A 401 -0.72 7.65 32.26
N HIS A 402 0.35 8.45 32.13
CA HIS A 402 0.27 9.90 32.35
C HIS A 402 -0.65 10.59 31.34
N TYR A 403 -0.56 10.22 30.07
CA TYR A 403 -1.34 10.81 28.96
C TYR A 403 -2.58 9.99 28.58
N ASN A 404 -2.88 8.91 29.30
CA ASN A 404 -3.96 7.97 28.99
C ASN A 404 -3.90 7.46 27.52
N ILE A 405 -2.69 7.14 27.06
CA ILE A 405 -2.45 6.62 25.72
C ILE A 405 -2.46 5.10 25.76
N ASN A 406 -3.19 4.47 24.84
CA ASN A 406 -3.14 3.03 24.66
C ASN A 406 -1.98 2.67 23.72
N ILE A 407 -0.89 2.11 24.27
CA ILE A 407 0.25 1.65 23.49
C ILE A 407 0.18 0.13 23.39
N MET A 408 0.04 -0.37 22.17
CA MET A 408 -0.14 -1.80 21.87
C MET A 408 1.20 -2.49 21.66
N GLU A 409 1.32 -3.74 22.10
CA GLU A 409 2.50 -4.55 21.82
C GLU A 409 2.51 -5.01 20.36
N MET A 410 3.62 -4.79 19.69
CA MET A 410 3.96 -5.30 18.36
C MET A 410 5.01 -6.39 18.51
N LYS A 411 4.75 -7.56 17.98
CA LYS A 411 5.74 -8.63 17.94
C LYS A 411 6.91 -8.21 17.05
N ASN A 412 8.15 -8.47 17.48
CA ASN A 412 9.32 -8.33 16.63
C ASN A 412 9.23 -9.34 15.46
N PRO A 413 9.17 -8.88 14.18
CA PRO A 413 9.06 -9.80 13.06
C PRO A 413 10.27 -10.72 12.94
N THR A 414 10.06 -11.97 12.55
CA THR A 414 11.15 -12.90 12.23
C THR A 414 11.72 -12.64 10.84
N ASP A 415 12.94 -13.13 10.57
CA ASP A 415 13.56 -12.99 9.25
C ASP A 415 12.73 -13.71 8.18
N GLU A 416 12.09 -14.84 8.50
CA GLU A 416 11.23 -15.58 7.60
C GLU A 416 9.95 -14.81 7.25
N GLU A 417 9.31 -14.18 8.24
CA GLU A 417 8.12 -13.35 8.04
C GLU A 417 8.45 -12.15 7.12
N VAL A 418 9.58 -11.50 7.37
CA VAL A 418 10.08 -10.38 6.55
C VAL A 418 10.40 -10.85 5.12
N ALA A 419 11.15 -11.96 4.98
CA ALA A 419 11.51 -12.52 3.68
C ALA A 419 10.27 -12.85 2.85
N ALA A 420 9.21 -13.41 3.45
CA ALA A 420 7.97 -13.72 2.77
C ALA A 420 7.28 -12.45 2.23
N VAL A 421 7.18 -11.38 3.05
CA VAL A 421 6.56 -10.12 2.64
C VAL A 421 7.39 -9.41 1.57
N VAL A 422 8.70 -9.33 1.74
CA VAL A 422 9.63 -8.71 0.77
C VAL A 422 9.58 -9.45 -0.56
N SER A 423 9.60 -10.78 -0.55
CA SER A 423 9.52 -11.62 -1.76
C SER A 423 8.21 -11.40 -2.52
N ASN A 424 7.07 -11.35 -1.82
CA ASN A 424 5.77 -11.06 -2.45
C ASN A 424 5.73 -9.65 -3.06
N ARG A 425 6.30 -8.66 -2.37
CA ARG A 425 6.41 -7.29 -2.86
C ARG A 425 7.31 -7.20 -4.09
N LEU A 426 8.44 -7.88 -4.05
CA LEU A 426 9.38 -7.94 -5.16
C LEU A 426 8.76 -8.60 -6.40
N LEU A 427 8.07 -9.73 -6.21
CA LEU A 427 7.35 -10.42 -7.29
C LEU A 427 6.29 -9.52 -7.92
N THR A 428 5.52 -8.79 -7.11
CA THR A 428 4.53 -7.82 -7.59
C THR A 428 5.17 -6.74 -8.48
N LYS A 429 6.29 -6.16 -8.02
CA LYS A 429 7.03 -5.15 -8.77
C LYS A 429 7.60 -5.72 -10.08
N LEU A 430 8.15 -6.94 -10.06
CA LEU A 430 8.66 -7.63 -11.26
C LEU A 430 7.55 -7.90 -12.27
N GLU A 431 6.39 -8.39 -11.83
CA GLU A 431 5.24 -8.62 -12.70
C GLU A 431 4.73 -7.31 -13.31
N SER A 432 4.63 -6.25 -12.51
CA SER A 432 4.25 -4.91 -12.99
C SER A 432 5.24 -4.39 -14.02
N ARG A 433 6.55 -4.51 -13.74
CA ARG A 433 7.60 -4.12 -14.69
C ARG A 433 7.53 -4.94 -15.98
N PHE A 434 7.33 -6.25 -15.87
CA PHE A 434 7.20 -7.12 -17.04
C PHE A 434 5.98 -6.74 -17.90
N ARG A 435 4.85 -6.38 -17.28
CA ARG A 435 3.66 -5.88 -17.99
C ARG A 435 3.93 -4.58 -18.75
N SER A 436 4.68 -3.66 -18.13
CA SER A 436 5.02 -2.36 -18.72
C SER A 436 6.06 -2.41 -19.85
N LEU A 437 6.70 -3.57 -20.09
CA LEU A 437 7.69 -3.72 -21.17
C LEU A 437 7.06 -3.46 -22.54
N THR A 438 7.70 -2.61 -23.31
CA THR A 438 7.38 -2.41 -24.72
C THR A 438 7.61 -3.68 -25.55
N GLY A 439 7.01 -3.78 -26.74
CA GLY A 439 7.23 -4.91 -27.64
C GLY A 439 8.71 -5.16 -27.98
N LEU A 440 9.49 -4.09 -28.11
CA LEU A 440 10.94 -4.17 -28.34
C LEU A 440 11.69 -4.73 -27.12
N GLU A 441 11.38 -4.27 -25.92
CA GLU A 441 11.98 -4.75 -24.67
C GLU A 441 11.65 -6.23 -24.42
N ARG A 442 10.40 -6.64 -24.67
CA ARG A 442 9.99 -8.05 -24.61
C ARG A 442 10.74 -8.90 -25.62
N THR A 443 11.01 -8.41 -26.82
CA THR A 443 11.81 -9.13 -27.82
C THR A 443 13.26 -9.24 -27.38
N ARG A 444 13.83 -8.18 -26.81
CA ARG A 444 15.19 -8.22 -26.26
C ARG A 444 15.32 -9.20 -25.09
N SER A 445 14.35 -9.25 -24.18
CA SER A 445 14.40 -10.14 -23.01
C SER A 445 14.31 -11.62 -23.39
N LYS A 446 13.62 -11.96 -24.49
CA LYS A 446 13.52 -13.35 -24.98
C LYS A 446 14.87 -14.03 -25.21
N ARG A 447 15.91 -13.27 -25.59
CA ARG A 447 17.27 -13.82 -25.82
C ARG A 447 17.90 -14.43 -24.56
N TYR A 448 17.46 -13.99 -23.37
CA TYR A 448 18.02 -14.45 -22.09
C TYR A 448 17.22 -15.59 -21.46
N VAL A 449 16.10 -16.02 -22.08
CA VAL A 449 15.22 -17.07 -21.50
C VAL A 449 15.94 -18.41 -21.37
N ALA A 450 16.80 -18.78 -22.35
CA ALA A 450 17.58 -20.03 -22.27
C ALA A 450 18.55 -19.99 -21.08
N MET A 451 19.34 -18.92 -20.96
CA MET A 451 20.26 -18.68 -19.86
C MET A 451 19.55 -18.65 -18.49
N ALA A 452 18.39 -17.96 -18.41
CA ALA A 452 17.61 -17.91 -17.17
C ALA A 452 17.10 -19.30 -16.75
N ARG A 453 16.74 -20.16 -17.71
CA ARG A 453 16.37 -21.56 -17.40
C ARG A 453 17.55 -22.36 -16.90
N GLU A 454 18.70 -22.20 -17.53
CA GLU A 454 19.94 -22.86 -17.13
C GLU A 454 20.33 -22.47 -15.70
N LEU A 455 20.33 -21.18 -15.38
CA LEU A 455 20.59 -20.68 -14.03
C LEU A 455 19.58 -21.19 -12.99
N ALA A 456 18.30 -21.33 -13.39
CA ALA A 456 17.24 -21.79 -12.48
C ALA A 456 17.18 -23.33 -12.35
N SER A 457 17.78 -24.08 -13.25
CA SER A 457 17.74 -25.54 -13.26
C SER A 457 18.94 -26.20 -12.56
N GLN A 458 19.92 -25.41 -12.12
CA GLN A 458 21.03 -25.94 -11.31
C GLN A 458 20.48 -26.43 -9.98
N GLU A 459 20.49 -27.75 -9.78
CA GLU A 459 19.98 -28.37 -8.56
C GLU A 459 20.82 -27.95 -7.35
N LEU A 460 20.14 -27.81 -6.22
CA LEU A 460 20.72 -27.51 -4.90
C LEU A 460 21.33 -28.83 -4.35
N ASP A 461 22.34 -29.40 -5.03
CA ASP A 461 23.11 -30.47 -4.44
C ASP A 461 24.11 -29.89 -3.43
N ASP A 462 23.93 -30.33 -2.20
CA ASP A 462 24.74 -30.16 -0.98
C ASP A 462 25.96 -29.21 -1.04
N GLU A 463 25.94 -28.23 -0.11
CA GLU A 463 27.00 -27.27 0.29
C GLU A 463 27.45 -26.18 -0.70
N SER A 464 27.12 -26.25 -1.96
CA SER A 464 27.26 -25.11 -2.88
C SER A 464 25.89 -24.82 -3.50
N ALA A 465 25.10 -23.93 -2.86
CA ALA A 465 23.95 -23.30 -3.56
C ALA A 465 24.45 -22.92 -4.95
N GLY A 466 23.94 -23.58 -6.00
CA GLY A 466 24.53 -23.52 -7.31
C GLY A 466 24.76 -22.06 -7.72
N GLU A 467 25.93 -21.74 -8.27
CA GLU A 467 26.31 -20.37 -8.66
C GLU A 467 25.20 -19.65 -9.43
N GLY A 468 24.39 -20.41 -10.19
CA GLY A 468 23.25 -19.87 -10.95
C GLY A 468 22.12 -19.32 -10.09
N VAL A 469 21.80 -19.96 -8.98
CA VAL A 469 20.77 -19.48 -8.03
C VAL A 469 21.26 -18.22 -7.32
N ASN A 470 22.53 -18.17 -6.94
CA ASN A 470 23.15 -16.98 -6.34
C ASN A 470 23.17 -15.79 -7.31
N LEU A 471 23.43 -16.02 -8.61
CA LEU A 471 23.34 -14.97 -9.62
C LEU A 471 21.92 -14.46 -9.81
N LEU A 472 20.92 -15.33 -9.77
CA LEU A 472 19.51 -14.89 -9.80
C LEU A 472 19.14 -14.10 -8.54
N ALA A 473 19.57 -14.55 -7.35
CA ALA A 473 19.36 -13.84 -6.09
C ALA A 473 20.00 -12.43 -6.13
N MET A 474 21.22 -12.30 -6.64
CA MET A 474 21.90 -11.02 -6.83
C MET A 474 21.12 -10.09 -7.78
N LEU A 475 20.57 -10.62 -8.88
CA LEU A 475 19.75 -9.81 -9.81
C LEU A 475 18.43 -9.35 -9.18
N LEU A 476 17.81 -10.21 -8.37
CA LEU A 476 16.61 -9.87 -7.62
C LEU A 476 16.89 -8.79 -6.57
N ASP A 477 18.01 -8.90 -5.86
CA ASP A 477 18.48 -7.91 -4.90
C ASP A 477 18.73 -6.56 -5.57
N ALA A 478 19.46 -6.53 -6.69
CA ALA A 478 19.69 -5.31 -7.46
C ALA A 478 18.38 -4.64 -7.90
N PHE A 479 17.41 -5.43 -8.40
CA PHE A 479 16.10 -4.91 -8.76
C PHE A 479 15.32 -4.42 -7.55
N HIS A 480 15.42 -5.11 -6.40
CA HIS A 480 14.81 -4.67 -5.15
C HIS A 480 15.35 -3.30 -4.74
N HIS A 481 16.67 -3.13 -4.72
CA HIS A 481 17.33 -1.86 -4.41
C HIS A 481 16.92 -0.72 -5.36
N ASP A 482 16.88 -0.95 -6.67
CA ASP A 482 16.45 0.03 -7.66
C ASP A 482 15.01 0.51 -7.42
N THR A 483 14.15 -0.35 -6.88
CA THR A 483 12.72 -0.07 -6.66
C THR A 483 12.36 0.26 -5.21
N LEU A 484 13.32 0.21 -4.28
CA LEU A 484 13.10 0.30 -2.84
C LEU A 484 12.45 1.64 -2.42
N ASN A 485 12.90 2.72 -3.04
CA ASN A 485 12.46 4.07 -2.69
C ASN A 485 11.32 4.60 -3.57
N MET A 486 10.75 3.76 -4.43
CA MET A 486 9.58 4.15 -5.23
C MET A 486 8.33 4.16 -4.36
N ASN A 487 7.61 5.28 -4.36
CA ASN A 487 6.35 5.41 -3.63
C ASN A 487 5.17 5.02 -4.54
N PHE A 488 4.50 3.91 -4.22
CA PHE A 488 3.34 3.38 -4.93
C PHE A 488 2.01 3.60 -4.17
N LEU A 489 2.03 4.36 -3.06
CA LEU A 489 0.85 4.59 -2.24
C LEU A 489 -0.04 5.70 -2.81
N PRO A 490 -1.36 5.64 -2.57
CA PRO A 490 -2.28 6.70 -2.98
C PRO A 490 -1.89 8.01 -2.30
N GLN A 491 -1.82 9.09 -3.10
CA GLN A 491 -1.58 10.43 -2.58
C GLN A 491 -2.87 11.00 -2.00
N PRO A 492 -2.82 11.80 -0.92
CA PRO A 492 -3.99 12.47 -0.40
C PRO A 492 -4.64 13.31 -1.51
N HIS A 493 -5.95 13.14 -1.73
CA HIS A 493 -6.68 14.01 -2.63
C HIS A 493 -6.71 15.43 -2.04
N GLU A 494 -6.06 16.39 -2.71
CA GLU A 494 -6.33 17.80 -2.45
C GLU A 494 -7.84 18.02 -2.65
N ASN A 495 -8.54 18.41 -1.59
CA ASN A 495 -9.97 18.71 -1.61
C ASN A 495 -10.26 19.82 -2.62
N ARG A 496 -10.46 19.47 -3.90
CA ARG A 496 -10.82 20.40 -4.97
C ARG A 496 -12.17 21.10 -4.72
N HIS A 497 -12.96 20.60 -3.76
CA HIS A 497 -14.23 21.22 -3.35
C HIS A 497 -14.06 22.47 -2.49
N ALA A 498 -12.94 22.64 -1.77
CA ALA A 498 -12.72 23.85 -0.95
C ALA A 498 -12.44 25.11 -1.78
N LYS A 499 -12.02 24.99 -3.05
CA LYS A 499 -11.77 26.17 -3.92
C LYS A 499 -13.00 26.66 -4.69
N ARG A 500 -14.17 25.99 -4.59
CA ARG A 500 -15.37 26.38 -5.36
C ARG A 500 -16.34 27.28 -4.60
N THR A 501 -16.14 27.48 -3.29
CA THR A 501 -17.03 28.30 -2.43
C THR A 501 -16.55 29.73 -2.17
N GLN A 502 -15.41 30.16 -2.74
CA GLN A 502 -14.98 31.56 -2.69
C GLN A 502 -15.19 32.31 -4.02
N ARG A 503 -16.28 32.05 -4.72
CA ARG A 503 -16.79 33.04 -5.70
C ARG A 503 -17.65 34.03 -4.92
N HIS A 504 -17.09 35.22 -4.72
CA HIS A 504 -17.81 36.39 -4.22
C HIS A 504 -19.18 36.53 -4.90
N PRO A 505 -20.25 36.77 -4.17
CA PRO A 505 -21.52 37.10 -4.79
C PRO A 505 -21.37 38.44 -5.52
N ARG A 506 -21.55 38.43 -6.82
CA ARG A 506 -21.75 39.63 -7.60
C ARG A 506 -22.99 40.35 -7.04
N ARG A 507 -22.78 41.55 -6.51
CA ARG A 507 -23.82 42.49 -6.13
C ARG A 507 -24.81 42.65 -7.30
N ALA A 508 -26.04 42.27 -7.08
CA ALA A 508 -27.17 42.65 -7.90
C ALA A 508 -27.44 44.14 -7.65
N GLY A 509 -27.05 44.97 -8.61
CA GLY A 509 -27.46 46.36 -8.64
C GLY A 509 -28.83 46.43 -9.26
N GLY A 510 -29.78 46.92 -8.48
CA GLY A 510 -31.15 47.19 -8.92
C GLY A 510 -31.19 48.27 -9.98
N ARG A 511 -32.09 48.10 -10.92
CA ARG A 511 -32.62 49.15 -11.84
C ARG A 511 -33.46 50.17 -11.06
N PRO A 512 -33.36 51.45 -11.40
CA PRO A 512 -34.54 52.31 -11.38
C PRO A 512 -34.96 52.69 -12.80
N ALA A 513 -36.26 52.91 -12.93
CA ALA A 513 -36.97 53.23 -14.17
C ALA A 513 -36.96 54.75 -14.48
N ALA A 514 -36.98 55.00 -15.77
CA ALA A 514 -37.67 56.06 -16.53
C ALA A 514 -37.44 57.53 -16.23
N GLY A 515 -37.10 58.26 -17.27
CA GLY A 515 -37.42 59.71 -17.39
C GLY A 515 -36.53 60.46 -18.38
N SER A 516 -37.02 60.60 -19.65
CA SER A 516 -37.05 61.72 -20.58
C SER A 516 -35.81 62.53 -21.00
N GLU A 517 -35.62 62.50 -22.33
CA GLU A 517 -35.42 63.64 -23.23
C GLU A 517 -34.13 64.49 -23.15
N GLY A 518 -33.49 64.61 -24.31
CA GLY A 518 -32.75 65.82 -24.66
C GLY A 518 -31.51 65.59 -25.54
N GLU A 519 -31.73 65.68 -26.84
CA GLU A 519 -30.92 66.29 -27.92
C GLU A 519 -29.40 66.12 -28.01
N ALA A 520 -29.03 65.53 -29.09
CA ALA A 520 -28.16 65.96 -30.21
C ALA A 520 -26.89 66.76 -29.92
N GLN A 521 -25.79 66.28 -30.41
CA GLN A 521 -25.00 66.92 -31.44
C GLN A 521 -23.78 66.10 -31.86
N GLU A 522 -23.71 65.95 -33.13
CA GLU A 522 -22.61 65.57 -34.02
C GLU A 522 -21.28 66.30 -33.75
N LYS A 523 -20.23 65.61 -34.08
CA LYS A 523 -19.09 65.97 -34.96
C LYS A 523 -18.07 64.85 -34.87
N GLN A 524 -17.93 64.05 -35.87
CA GLN A 524 -17.12 64.22 -37.11
C GLN A 524 -15.65 64.55 -36.85
N ASP A 525 -14.91 63.68 -37.41
CA ASP A 525 -13.67 63.78 -38.24
C ASP A 525 -12.43 63.34 -37.48
N GLN A 526 -11.49 62.60 -37.96
CA GLN A 526 -11.02 62.22 -39.31
C GLN A 526 -9.90 61.20 -39.08
N ALA A 527 -9.87 60.19 -39.89
CA ALA A 527 -8.62 59.51 -40.24
C ALA A 527 -7.89 60.31 -41.33
N PRO A 528 -6.61 60.12 -41.58
CA PRO A 528 -6.19 59.18 -42.63
C PRO A 528 -4.90 58.41 -42.26
N ALA A 529 -4.77 57.15 -42.69
CA ALA A 529 -4.22 56.65 -43.98
C ALA A 529 -2.81 57.12 -44.33
N ASP A 530 -1.92 56.17 -44.41
CA ASP A 530 -1.20 55.70 -45.57
C ASP A 530 -0.08 54.76 -45.13
N ALA A 531 -0.08 53.55 -45.53
CA ALA A 531 0.45 52.96 -46.77
C ALA A 531 2.00 52.83 -46.76
N GLN A 532 2.51 51.68 -46.76
CA GLN A 532 3.15 51.01 -47.90
C GLN A 532 4.04 49.83 -47.45
N GLN A 533 3.66 48.66 -47.88
CA GLN A 533 4.64 47.64 -48.31
C GLN A 533 5.19 48.06 -49.68
N PRO A 534 6.37 47.58 -50.17
CA PRO A 534 6.57 46.18 -50.48
C PRO A 534 8.04 45.68 -50.51
N SER A 535 8.11 44.38 -50.84
CA SER A 535 9.08 43.60 -51.63
C SER A 535 10.41 43.20 -50.96
N GLN A 536 10.56 41.90 -50.83
CA GLN A 536 11.18 40.90 -51.72
C GLN A 536 12.69 40.91 -51.79
N ASP A 537 13.19 39.69 -51.61
CA ASP A 537 14.43 39.11 -52.17
C ASP A 537 15.73 39.29 -51.41
N ASP A 538 16.28 38.24 -50.89
CA ASP A 538 17.37 37.46 -51.50
C ASP A 538 18.08 36.57 -50.43
N ALA A 539 18.04 35.30 -50.58
CA ALA A 539 19.15 34.43 -50.25
C ALA A 539 20.23 34.58 -51.34
N PRO A 540 21.52 34.34 -51.16
CA PRO A 540 22.01 32.99 -50.93
C PRO A 540 23.42 32.82 -50.30
N ARG A 541 23.68 31.49 -50.08
CA ARG A 541 24.98 30.80 -50.25
C ARG A 541 26.12 30.93 -49.25
N ARG A 542 26.36 29.76 -48.61
CA ARG A 542 27.60 28.95 -48.64
C ARG A 542 28.93 29.65 -48.76
N ARG A 543 29.83 29.30 -47.81
CA ARG A 543 31.27 28.93 -47.99
C ARG A 543 31.84 28.61 -46.59
N ARG A 544 32.17 27.40 -46.23
CA ARG A 544 33.31 26.56 -46.57
C ARG A 544 34.61 27.35 -46.70
N ARG A 545 35.53 27.15 -45.78
CA ARG A 545 36.97 26.94 -45.93
C ARG A 545 37.58 26.87 -44.54
N ARG A 546 38.11 25.75 -44.12
CA ARG A 546 39.34 25.05 -44.48
C ARG A 546 40.63 25.78 -44.01
N ARG A 547 41.40 25.01 -43.22
CA ARG A 547 42.87 24.88 -43.20
C ARG A 547 43.58 25.94 -42.38
N SER A 548 44.57 25.67 -41.62
CA SER A 548 45.72 24.76 -41.58
C SER A 548 46.47 25.06 -40.27
N GLY A 549 47.19 24.25 -39.64
CA GLY A 549 48.11 23.24 -39.96
C GLY A 549 49.36 23.35 -39.15
N ARG A 550 49.96 22.27 -38.91
CA ARG A 550 51.38 21.99 -38.70
C ARG A 550 51.90 22.13 -37.25
N ARG A 551 52.22 20.97 -36.68
CA ARG A 551 53.55 20.27 -36.72
C ARG A 551 54.55 20.94 -35.78
N ARG A 552 55.30 20.27 -34.95
CA ARG A 552 56.10 19.06 -35.04
C ARG A 552 56.79 18.78 -33.71
N HIS A 553 57.07 17.53 -33.53
CA HIS A 553 58.24 16.83 -33.00
C HIS A 553 58.36 16.79 -31.48
N GLY A 554 58.67 15.69 -30.93
CA GLY A 554 59.28 14.44 -31.34
C GLY A 554 59.88 13.78 -30.13
N SER A 555 59.90 12.53 -30.25
CA SER A 555 60.90 11.54 -29.93
C SER A 555 60.75 10.76 -28.63
N ARG A 556 60.45 9.52 -28.81
CA ARG A 556 61.03 8.38 -28.10
C ARG A 556 62.53 8.28 -28.46
N PRO A 557 63.43 7.56 -27.71
CA PRO A 557 63.31 6.11 -27.48
C PRO A 557 63.87 5.59 -26.13
N ALA A 558 63.50 4.40 -25.77
CA ALA A 558 64.19 3.10 -25.70
C ALA A 558 65.10 2.78 -24.50
N SER A 559 64.73 1.67 -23.87
CA SER A 559 65.49 0.46 -23.53
C SER A 559 66.58 0.51 -22.46
N ALA A 560 66.50 -0.42 -21.54
CA ALA A 560 67.42 -1.52 -21.21
C ALA A 560 67.17 -1.97 -19.78
N GLU A 561 66.71 -3.20 -19.50
CA GLU A 561 67.53 -4.41 -19.23
C GLU A 561 68.43 -4.30 -17.99
N GLY A 562 68.28 -5.30 -17.13
CA GLY A 562 69.28 -5.68 -16.12
C GLY A 562 68.68 -6.31 -14.87
N ARG A 563 68.44 -7.64 -14.92
CA ARG A 563 69.05 -8.76 -14.20
C ARG A 563 69.21 -8.59 -12.67
N ALA A 564 68.48 -9.42 -11.91
CA ALA A 564 68.86 -10.71 -11.27
C ALA A 564 69.94 -10.64 -10.17
N GLN A 565 69.58 -11.20 -9.02
CA GLN A 565 70.30 -12.19 -8.18
C GLN A 565 69.47 -12.38 -6.89
N GLU A 566 68.87 -13.52 -6.65
CA GLU A 566 69.37 -14.73 -5.93
C GLU A 566 70.18 -14.44 -4.66
N ASN A 567 69.63 -14.91 -3.54
CA ASN A 567 70.22 -15.83 -2.56
C ASN A 567 69.21 -16.09 -1.43
N SER A 568 68.67 -17.27 -1.25
CA SER A 568 69.17 -18.51 -0.62
C SER A 568 69.28 -18.42 0.91
N GLY A 569 68.67 -19.39 1.52
CA GLY A 569 69.14 -20.08 2.73
C GLY A 569 68.16 -20.03 3.90
N SER A 570 67.58 -21.06 4.15
CA SER A 570 67.76 -22.25 4.99
C SER A 570 66.75 -22.26 6.13
N ASP A 571 65.93 -23.28 6.13
CA ASP A 571 65.94 -24.48 6.98
C ASP A 571 65.61 -24.26 8.48
N GLY A 572 64.64 -25.01 8.95
CA GLY A 572 64.34 -25.19 10.38
C GLY A 572 63.06 -25.96 10.62
N THR A 573 63.02 -27.20 10.20
CA THR A 573 62.19 -28.26 10.80
C THR A 573 62.35 -28.31 12.32
N VAL A 574 61.23 -28.61 13.07
CA VAL A 574 61.18 -29.61 14.14
C VAL A 574 59.74 -29.76 14.68
N THR A 575 59.17 -30.85 14.37
CA THR A 575 58.41 -31.89 15.17
C THR A 575 57.32 -31.45 16.17
N ALA A 576 56.21 -32.10 16.00
CA ALA A 576 55.19 -32.41 17.00
C ALA A 576 55.73 -33.30 18.13
N PRO A 577 55.06 -33.41 19.27
CA PRO A 577 54.48 -34.70 19.54
C PRO A 577 53.04 -34.71 20.10
N GLU A 578 52.43 -35.85 19.86
CA GLU A 578 51.21 -36.42 20.42
C GLU A 578 51.22 -36.51 21.95
N GLY A 579 50.02 -36.69 22.50
CA GLY A 579 49.79 -37.21 23.88
C GLY A 579 48.45 -36.80 24.44
N ASN A 580 47.40 -37.50 24.15
CA ASN A 580 46.73 -38.62 24.83
C ASN A 580 46.11 -38.26 26.22
N GLY A 581 44.83 -38.58 26.33
CA GLY A 581 44.27 -39.19 27.52
C GLY A 581 43.28 -38.35 28.33
N GLY A 582 42.00 -38.65 28.29
CA GLY A 582 41.32 -39.43 29.28
C GLY A 582 40.31 -38.62 30.14
N ASP A 583 39.08 -39.07 30.05
CA ASP A 583 38.03 -39.23 31.07
C ASP A 583 37.80 -38.15 32.15
N ALA A 584 36.62 -37.56 32.08
CA ALA A 584 35.51 -37.79 33.00
C ALA A 584 34.29 -36.96 32.51
#